data_f52bcd4f973740cd326b0468c029e33d
#
_entry.id   f52bcd4f973740cd326b0468c029e33d
#
_cell.length_a   1.000
_cell.length_b   1.000
_cell.length_c   1.000
_cell.angle_alpha   90.00
_cell.angle_beta   90.00
_cell.angle_gamma   90.00
#
_symmetry.space_group_name_H-M   'P 1'
#
loop_
_entity.id
_entity.type
_entity.pdbx_description
1 polymer ?
#
loop_
_entity_poly.entity_id
_entity_poly.type
_entity_poly.pdbx_seq_one_letter_code
_entity_poly.pdbx_strand_id
1 'polypeptide(L)'
;FGSLDWQENTTAYGSIDLSNNAAAVFSAEGFSGSMLSVNGEYAAVSDTILPASMGGAKQTGSVLFLDLAQQQGKVINVESGDESGIAAVSADGQYIVTCAGGDSPSGTLRAYQVSDGTKVVDETYTMDTNCKPYEIWVIGHSAYAALGTDDGYALSQAVDLP
;
A
#
# COMPACT_ATOMS: atom_id res chain seq x y z
N PHE A 1 -5.60 7.83 11.58
CA PHE A 1 -6.56 8.65 10.79
C PHE A 1 -5.82 9.40 9.70
N GLY A 2 -6.51 9.72 8.62
CA GLY A 2 -5.96 10.51 7.52
C GLY A 2 -6.97 11.55 7.04
N SER A 3 -6.48 12.63 6.48
CA SER A 3 -7.27 13.62 5.76
C SER A 3 -6.57 14.00 4.47
N LEU A 4 -7.34 14.23 3.43
CA LEU A 4 -6.84 14.58 2.11
C LEU A 4 -7.26 16.03 1.80
N ASP A 5 -6.29 16.88 1.50
CA ASP A 5 -6.53 18.17 0.90
C ASP A 5 -6.39 18.08 -0.62
N TRP A 6 -7.51 18.16 -1.31
CA TRP A 6 -7.59 18.04 -2.75
C TRP A 6 -6.99 19.23 -3.52
N GLN A 7 -6.91 20.38 -2.89
CA GLN A 7 -6.41 21.61 -3.52
C GLN A 7 -4.88 21.70 -3.44
N GLU A 8 -4.35 21.24 -2.31
CA GLU A 8 -2.90 21.31 -2.03
C GLU A 8 -2.16 20.03 -2.41
N ASN A 9 -2.91 18.96 -2.78
CA ASN A 9 -2.35 17.62 -3.04
C ASN A 9 -1.50 17.11 -1.87
N THR A 10 -1.96 17.39 -0.66
CA THR A 10 -1.32 16.95 0.58
C THR A 10 -2.26 16.02 1.35
N THR A 11 -1.68 15.02 1.98
CA THR A 11 -2.42 14.14 2.88
C THR A 11 -1.78 14.18 4.25
N ALA A 12 -2.60 14.37 5.28
CA ALA A 12 -2.17 14.30 6.67
C ALA A 12 -2.63 12.97 7.27
N TYR A 13 -1.75 12.28 7.94
CA TYR A 13 -2.02 11.05 8.68
C TYR A 13 -1.74 11.29 10.14
N GLY A 14 -2.44 10.58 11.01
CA GLY A 14 -2.21 10.69 12.42
C GLY A 14 -2.37 9.38 13.15
N SER A 15 -1.66 9.26 14.24
CA SER A 15 -1.82 8.21 15.25
C SER A 15 -2.27 8.82 16.57
N ILE A 16 -3.01 8.05 17.36
CA ILE A 16 -3.38 8.41 18.73
C ILE A 16 -2.92 7.26 19.61
N ASP A 17 -2.06 7.56 20.58
CA ASP A 17 -1.71 6.65 21.64
C ASP A 17 -2.85 6.64 22.67
N LEU A 18 -3.59 5.53 22.73
CA LEU A 18 -4.74 5.39 23.61
C LEU A 18 -4.36 5.29 25.10
N SER A 19 -3.11 5.06 25.43
CA SER A 19 -2.64 4.97 26.82
C SER A 19 -2.54 6.35 27.49
N ASN A 20 -2.25 7.39 26.71
CA ASN A 20 -2.00 8.75 27.21
C ASN A 20 -2.74 9.83 26.41
N ASN A 21 -3.55 9.45 25.40
CA ASN A 21 -4.24 10.35 24.46
C ASN A 21 -3.29 11.29 23.69
N ALA A 22 -2.02 10.95 23.56
CA ALA A 22 -1.09 11.71 22.75
C ALA A 22 -1.41 11.50 21.26
N ALA A 23 -1.50 12.58 20.51
CA ALA A 23 -1.71 12.54 19.07
C ALA A 23 -0.44 12.99 18.34
N ALA A 24 -0.08 12.26 17.29
CA ALA A 24 0.95 12.66 16.33
C ALA A 24 0.30 12.83 14.96
N VAL A 25 0.70 13.86 14.23
CA VAL A 25 0.23 14.12 12.87
C VAL A 25 1.43 14.17 11.94
N PHE A 26 1.34 13.44 10.83
CA PHE A 26 2.34 13.40 9.77
C PHE A 26 1.75 14.03 8.52
N SER A 27 2.52 14.82 7.82
CA SER A 27 2.18 15.29 6.49
C SER A 27 3.26 14.88 5.51
N ALA A 28 2.87 14.45 4.32
CA ALA A 28 3.77 14.18 3.22
C ALA A 28 3.43 15.16 2.10
N GLU A 29 4.27 16.18 1.91
CA GLU A 29 4.10 17.15 0.85
C GLU A 29 4.23 16.49 -0.52
N GLY A 30 3.30 16.79 -1.41
CA GLY A 30 3.28 16.23 -2.76
C GLY A 30 2.81 14.76 -2.86
N PHE A 31 2.37 14.15 -1.74
CA PHE A 31 1.81 12.80 -1.72
C PHE A 31 0.32 12.85 -1.42
N SER A 32 -0.46 12.13 -2.21
CA SER A 32 -1.90 11.97 -2.04
C SER A 32 -2.24 10.49 -2.04
N GLY A 33 -2.66 9.96 -0.90
CA GLY A 33 -2.99 8.55 -0.74
C GLY A 33 -4.31 8.34 0.00
N SER A 34 -5.00 7.25 -0.28
CA SER A 34 -6.32 6.95 0.32
C SER A 34 -6.41 5.61 1.02
N MET A 35 -5.59 4.65 0.66
CA MET A 35 -5.63 3.31 1.24
C MET A 35 -4.54 3.17 2.29
N LEU A 36 -4.95 2.97 3.53
CA LEU A 36 -4.04 2.80 4.67
C LEU A 36 -4.03 1.34 5.10
N SER A 37 -2.85 0.73 5.11
CA SER A 37 -2.58 -0.58 5.71
C SER A 37 -1.66 -0.41 6.91
N VAL A 38 -1.97 -1.05 8.03
CA VAL A 38 -1.19 -0.98 9.27
C VAL A 38 -0.73 -2.37 9.67
N ASN A 39 0.53 -2.50 10.04
CA ASN A 39 1.12 -3.75 10.54
C ASN A 39 2.09 -3.45 11.69
N GLY A 40 1.65 -3.71 12.92
CA GLY A 40 2.42 -3.37 14.11
C GLY A 40 2.62 -1.86 14.29
N GLU A 41 3.86 -1.42 14.36
CA GLU A 41 4.25 -0.01 14.53
C GLU A 41 4.45 0.72 13.20
N TYR A 42 4.14 0.07 12.08
CA TYR A 42 4.34 0.62 10.73
C TYR A 42 3.03 0.71 9.96
N ALA A 43 3.01 1.63 9.02
CA ALA A 43 1.89 1.75 8.08
C ALA A 43 2.39 2.06 6.68
N ALA A 44 1.60 1.62 5.70
CA ALA A 44 1.76 1.96 4.30
C ALA A 44 0.51 2.67 3.81
N VAL A 45 0.69 3.75 3.07
CA VAL A 45 -0.41 4.46 2.40
C VAL A 45 -0.15 4.40 0.91
N SER A 46 -1.05 3.75 0.20
CA SER A 46 -0.97 3.69 -1.26
C SER A 46 -1.45 4.98 -1.90
N ASP A 47 -0.88 5.27 -3.05
CA ASP A 47 -1.25 6.39 -3.91
C ASP A 47 -2.73 6.29 -4.32
N THR A 48 -3.39 7.43 -4.43
CA THR A 48 -4.83 7.45 -4.73
C THR A 48 -5.08 7.45 -6.22
N ILE A 49 -5.87 6.48 -6.70
CA ILE A 49 -6.50 6.55 -8.01
C ILE A 49 -7.85 7.24 -7.84
N LEU A 50 -7.97 8.46 -8.36
CA LEU A 50 -9.26 9.11 -8.50
C LEU A 50 -9.80 8.91 -9.91
N PRO A 51 -11.09 8.57 -10.04
CA PRO A 51 -11.75 8.58 -11.34
C PRO A 51 -11.61 9.95 -12.01
N ALA A 52 -11.43 9.97 -13.33
CA ALA A 52 -11.37 11.21 -14.11
C ALA A 52 -12.58 12.13 -13.87
N SER A 53 -13.76 11.57 -13.54
CA SER A 53 -14.97 12.30 -13.16
C SER A 53 -14.83 13.09 -11.84
N MET A 54 -13.84 12.79 -11.01
CA MET A 54 -13.54 13.49 -9.76
C MET A 54 -12.29 14.37 -9.85
N GLY A 55 -11.81 14.67 -11.07
CA GLY A 55 -10.64 15.51 -11.28
C GLY A 55 -9.33 14.75 -11.48
N GLY A 56 -9.36 13.41 -11.37
CA GLY A 56 -8.28 12.51 -11.75
C GLY A 56 -6.93 12.84 -11.15
N ALA A 57 -6.62 12.39 -9.93
CA ALA A 57 -5.23 12.32 -9.49
C ALA A 57 -4.54 11.18 -10.26
N LYS A 58 -3.41 11.47 -10.88
CA LYS A 58 -2.54 10.42 -11.43
C LYS A 58 -1.89 9.69 -10.27
N GLN A 59 -1.83 8.36 -10.37
CA GLN A 59 -0.87 7.61 -9.57
C GLN A 59 0.52 8.19 -9.80
N THR A 60 1.21 8.52 -8.73
CA THR A 60 2.57 9.04 -8.80
C THR A 60 3.61 7.93 -8.87
N GLY A 61 3.21 6.66 -8.66
CA GLY A 61 4.13 5.54 -8.54
C GLY A 61 4.89 5.60 -7.23
N SER A 62 4.19 5.91 -6.13
CA SER A 62 4.79 6.01 -4.81
C SER A 62 3.88 5.47 -3.71
N VAL A 63 4.49 5.06 -2.61
CA VAL A 63 3.83 4.65 -1.37
C VAL A 63 4.43 5.45 -0.23
N LEU A 64 3.61 5.97 0.66
CA LEU A 64 4.08 6.60 1.89
C LEU A 64 4.22 5.52 2.97
N PHE A 65 5.45 5.27 3.39
CA PHE A 65 5.76 4.49 4.58
C PHE A 65 5.70 5.39 5.82
N LEU A 66 5.12 4.88 6.89
CA LEU A 66 5.05 5.54 8.20
C LEU A 66 5.63 4.65 9.28
N ASP A 67 6.58 5.18 10.05
CA ASP A 67 7.01 4.66 11.33
C ASP A 67 6.22 5.41 12.42
N LEU A 68 5.24 4.73 13.02
CA LEU A 68 4.31 5.33 13.97
C LEU A 68 4.97 5.58 15.32
N ALA A 69 5.94 4.73 15.70
CA ALA A 69 6.67 4.86 16.96
C ALA A 69 7.65 6.05 16.92
N GLN A 70 8.34 6.24 15.80
CA GLN A 70 9.28 7.34 15.62
C GLN A 70 8.64 8.62 15.06
N GLN A 71 7.38 8.54 14.69
CA GLN A 71 6.62 9.65 14.10
C GLN A 71 7.29 10.19 12.82
N GLN A 72 7.73 9.27 11.95
CA GLN A 72 8.42 9.61 10.71
C GLN A 72 7.70 9.01 9.50
N GLY A 73 7.74 9.74 8.39
CA GLY A 73 7.22 9.32 7.11
C GLY A 73 8.29 9.36 6.03
N LYS A 74 8.23 8.41 5.09
CA LYS A 74 9.12 8.34 3.95
C LYS A 74 8.34 7.93 2.70
N VAL A 75 8.50 8.68 1.62
CA VAL A 75 7.94 8.30 0.31
C VAL A 75 8.87 7.30 -0.36
N ILE A 76 8.34 6.15 -0.74
CA ILE A 76 9.02 5.10 -1.48
C ILE A 76 8.50 5.11 -2.90
N ASN A 77 9.38 5.26 -3.88
CA ASN A 77 9.01 5.14 -5.29
C ASN A 77 8.80 3.67 -5.63
N VAL A 78 7.68 3.39 -6.27
CA VAL A 78 7.30 2.05 -6.75
C VAL A 78 7.01 2.10 -8.24
N GLU A 79 6.94 0.95 -8.90
CA GLU A 79 6.60 0.91 -10.32
C GLU A 79 5.17 1.41 -10.55
N SER A 80 5.01 2.31 -11.51
CA SER A 80 3.72 2.79 -11.96
C SER A 80 3.00 1.68 -12.75
N GLY A 81 1.68 1.62 -12.65
CA GLY A 81 0.86 0.68 -13.40
C GLY A 81 0.06 -0.28 -12.52
N ASP A 82 0.11 -0.10 -11.21
CA ASP A 82 -0.73 -0.84 -10.29
C ASP A 82 -2.14 -0.23 -10.32
N GLU A 83 -3.03 -0.81 -11.13
CA GLU A 83 -4.40 -0.31 -11.28
C GLU A 83 -5.20 -0.31 -9.98
N SER A 84 -4.83 -1.15 -9.04
CA SER A 84 -5.52 -1.28 -7.75
C SER A 84 -5.05 -0.30 -6.69
N GLY A 85 -3.83 0.24 -6.79
CA GLY A 85 -3.29 1.21 -5.84
C GLY A 85 -3.26 0.73 -4.38
N ILE A 86 -3.07 -0.56 -4.12
CA ILE A 86 -2.98 -1.11 -2.77
C ILE A 86 -1.53 -1.37 -2.38
N ALA A 87 -1.21 -1.09 -1.12
CA ALA A 87 0.10 -1.35 -0.55
C ALA A 87 -0.03 -1.86 0.89
N ALA A 88 0.94 -2.64 1.33
CA ALA A 88 1.08 -3.08 2.71
C ALA A 88 2.54 -2.95 3.18
N VAL A 89 2.75 -3.03 4.48
CA VAL A 89 4.08 -3.00 5.09
C VAL A 89 4.33 -4.29 5.87
N SER A 90 5.57 -4.77 5.87
CA SER A 90 5.98 -5.88 6.73
C SER A 90 6.00 -5.47 8.22
N ALA A 91 5.77 -6.45 9.12
CA ALA A 91 5.69 -6.19 10.56
C ALA A 91 6.98 -5.65 11.19
N ASP A 92 8.12 -5.86 10.53
CA ASP A 92 9.43 -5.34 10.91
C ASP A 92 9.76 -3.98 10.25
N GLY A 93 8.86 -3.46 9.41
CA GLY A 93 9.04 -2.19 8.69
C GLY A 93 10.10 -2.21 7.61
N GLN A 94 10.60 -3.38 7.20
CA GLN A 94 11.69 -3.47 6.22
C GLN A 94 11.21 -3.41 4.77
N TYR A 95 9.96 -3.84 4.51
CA TYR A 95 9.43 -3.96 3.14
C TYR A 95 8.09 -3.29 2.99
N ILE A 96 7.92 -2.59 1.86
CA ILE A 96 6.62 -2.23 1.31
C ILE A 96 6.27 -3.25 0.23
N VAL A 97 5.06 -3.76 0.27
CA VAL A 97 4.51 -4.68 -0.74
C VAL A 97 3.40 -3.98 -1.49
N THR A 98 3.44 -4.06 -2.82
CA THR A 98 2.39 -3.55 -3.71
C THR A 98 1.80 -4.70 -4.52
N CYS A 99 0.60 -4.52 -5.04
CA CYS A 99 -0.05 -5.47 -5.92
C CYS A 99 -0.52 -4.75 -7.18
N ALA A 100 -0.12 -5.27 -8.34
CA ALA A 100 -0.65 -4.88 -9.63
C ALA A 100 -1.63 -5.93 -10.12
N GLY A 101 -2.74 -5.48 -10.69
CA GLY A 101 -3.73 -6.36 -11.31
C GLY A 101 -5.07 -5.67 -11.45
N GLY A 102 -5.70 -5.88 -12.60
CA GLY A 102 -7.04 -5.41 -12.91
C GLY A 102 -8.04 -6.57 -12.91
N ASP A 103 -9.00 -6.50 -13.80
CA ASP A 103 -9.96 -7.57 -14.06
C ASP A 103 -9.31 -8.64 -14.98
N SER A 104 -8.45 -9.44 -14.41
CA SER A 104 -7.57 -10.38 -15.11
C SER A 104 -7.34 -11.63 -14.26
N PRO A 105 -7.07 -12.80 -14.86
CA PRO A 105 -6.70 -13.99 -14.10
C PRO A 105 -5.28 -13.91 -13.52
N SER A 106 -4.54 -12.84 -13.72
CA SER A 106 -3.18 -12.69 -13.21
C SER A 106 -2.91 -11.28 -12.71
N GLY A 107 -1.99 -11.18 -11.77
CA GLY A 107 -1.43 -9.93 -11.27
C GLY A 107 -0.02 -10.14 -10.74
N THR A 108 0.58 -9.10 -10.21
CA THR A 108 1.96 -9.12 -9.74
C THR A 108 2.05 -8.60 -8.31
N LEU A 109 2.71 -9.34 -7.43
CA LEU A 109 3.15 -8.87 -6.12
C LEU A 109 4.60 -8.40 -6.22
N ARG A 110 4.87 -7.19 -5.75
CA ARG A 110 6.20 -6.59 -5.71
C ARG A 110 6.55 -6.17 -4.31
N ALA A 111 7.80 -6.35 -3.92
CA ALA A 111 8.30 -5.84 -2.66
C ALA A 111 9.49 -4.90 -2.86
N TYR A 112 9.52 -3.85 -2.05
CA TYR A 112 10.55 -2.81 -2.07
C TYR A 112 11.13 -2.65 -0.68
N GLN A 113 12.45 -2.55 -0.59
CA GLN A 113 13.11 -2.23 0.67
C GLN A 113 12.78 -0.79 1.09
N VAL A 114 12.37 -0.61 2.34
CA VAL A 114 12.09 0.72 2.89
C VAL A 114 13.36 1.57 2.98
N SER A 115 14.52 0.95 3.21
CA SER A 115 15.79 1.67 3.38
C SER A 115 16.18 2.52 2.17
N ASP A 116 16.04 1.99 0.96
CA ASP A 116 16.52 2.63 -0.27
C ASP A 116 15.55 2.60 -1.45
N GLY A 117 14.41 1.92 -1.32
CA GLY A 117 13.41 1.77 -2.37
C GLY A 117 13.76 0.72 -3.43
N THR A 118 14.79 -0.11 -3.19
CA THR A 118 15.17 -1.17 -4.13
C THR A 118 14.07 -2.23 -4.21
N LYS A 119 13.64 -2.55 -5.43
CA LYS A 119 12.71 -3.67 -5.67
C LYS A 119 13.46 -4.99 -5.47
N VAL A 120 12.97 -5.82 -4.56
CA VAL A 120 13.57 -7.11 -4.18
C VAL A 120 12.72 -8.31 -4.56
N VAL A 121 11.43 -8.08 -4.84
CA VAL A 121 10.48 -9.10 -5.31
C VAL A 121 9.69 -8.56 -6.49
N ASP A 122 9.44 -9.42 -7.49
CA ASP A 122 8.59 -9.14 -8.65
C ASP A 122 8.01 -10.48 -9.13
N GLU A 123 6.92 -10.92 -8.48
CA GLU A 123 6.35 -12.25 -8.68
C GLU A 123 4.93 -12.17 -9.22
N THR A 124 4.66 -12.92 -10.28
CA THR A 124 3.34 -13.01 -10.89
C THR A 124 2.55 -14.15 -10.28
N TYR A 125 1.33 -13.86 -9.81
CA TYR A 125 0.35 -14.87 -9.46
C TYR A 125 -0.63 -15.10 -10.60
N THR A 126 -1.20 -16.31 -10.67
CA THR A 126 -2.22 -16.68 -11.67
C THR A 126 -3.36 -17.40 -10.97
N MET A 127 -4.59 -17.05 -11.35
CA MET A 127 -5.84 -17.65 -10.87
C MET A 127 -6.57 -18.32 -12.04
N ASP A 128 -7.50 -19.21 -11.73
CA ASP A 128 -8.31 -19.90 -12.74
C ASP A 128 -9.37 -18.99 -13.37
N THR A 129 -9.72 -17.90 -12.68
CA THR A 129 -10.75 -16.93 -13.11
C THR A 129 -10.23 -15.51 -12.99
N ASN A 130 -10.92 -14.56 -13.61
CA ASN A 130 -10.62 -13.14 -13.42
C ASN A 130 -10.73 -12.78 -11.95
N CYS A 131 -9.80 -11.95 -11.49
CA CYS A 131 -9.72 -11.51 -10.11
C CYS A 131 -9.26 -10.05 -10.02
N LYS A 132 -9.62 -9.42 -8.91
CA LYS A 132 -9.19 -8.06 -8.57
C LYS A 132 -8.56 -8.06 -7.19
N PRO A 133 -7.36 -7.50 -7.02
CA PRO A 133 -6.78 -7.34 -5.69
C PRO A 133 -7.57 -6.28 -4.89
N TYR A 134 -7.87 -6.61 -3.64
CA TYR A 134 -8.51 -5.72 -2.68
C TYR A 134 -7.60 -5.31 -1.55
N GLU A 135 -6.73 -6.22 -1.13
CA GLU A 135 -5.87 -6.03 0.03
C GLU A 135 -4.59 -6.87 -0.13
N ILE A 136 -3.55 -6.49 0.58
CA ILE A 136 -2.33 -7.28 0.73
C ILE A 136 -2.20 -7.65 2.20
N TRP A 137 -1.96 -8.93 2.45
CA TRP A 137 -1.63 -9.43 3.77
C TRP A 137 -0.16 -9.79 3.83
N VAL A 138 0.56 -9.24 4.81
CA VAL A 138 1.93 -9.63 5.10
C VAL A 138 1.95 -10.32 6.47
N ILE A 139 2.28 -11.59 6.46
CA ILE A 139 2.27 -12.47 7.64
C ILE A 139 3.66 -13.08 7.79
N GLY A 140 4.40 -12.67 8.81
CA GLY A 140 5.81 -13.03 8.93
C GLY A 140 6.60 -12.48 7.73
N HIS A 141 7.28 -13.37 7.01
CA HIS A 141 8.04 -13.04 5.80
C HIS A 141 7.31 -13.43 4.50
N SER A 142 6.01 -13.63 4.53
CA SER A 142 5.24 -13.98 3.33
C SER A 142 4.15 -12.97 3.05
N ALA A 143 4.01 -12.58 1.80
CA ALA A 143 2.98 -11.67 1.30
C ALA A 143 1.95 -12.43 0.46
N TYR A 144 0.70 -12.02 0.56
CA TYR A 144 -0.44 -12.58 -0.16
C TYR A 144 -1.31 -11.45 -0.70
N ALA A 145 -1.80 -11.57 -1.93
CA ALA A 145 -2.89 -10.72 -2.41
C ALA A 145 -4.23 -11.35 -2.03
N ALA A 146 -5.07 -10.59 -1.36
CA ALA A 146 -6.48 -10.92 -1.17
C ALA A 146 -7.25 -10.47 -2.42
N LEU A 147 -7.88 -11.42 -3.08
CA LEU A 147 -8.46 -11.27 -4.41
C LEU A 147 -9.97 -11.46 -4.35
N GLY A 148 -10.71 -10.57 -4.98
CA GLY A 148 -12.11 -10.81 -5.30
C GLY A 148 -12.20 -11.54 -6.64
N THR A 149 -13.03 -12.57 -6.70
CA THR A 149 -13.34 -13.36 -7.88
C THR A 149 -14.84 -13.38 -8.13
N ASP A 150 -15.28 -13.89 -9.27
CA ASP A 150 -16.70 -14.04 -9.56
C ASP A 150 -17.42 -14.96 -8.56
N ASP A 151 -16.69 -15.90 -7.96
CA ASP A 151 -17.20 -16.87 -6.98
C ASP A 151 -17.01 -16.45 -5.52
N GLY A 152 -16.41 -15.27 -5.25
CA GLY A 152 -16.15 -14.76 -3.91
C GLY A 152 -14.74 -14.24 -3.72
N TYR A 153 -14.04 -14.72 -2.65
CA TYR A 153 -12.70 -14.27 -2.31
C TYR A 153 -11.71 -15.42 -2.33
N ALA A 154 -10.49 -15.13 -2.76
CA ALA A 154 -9.37 -16.07 -2.77
C ALA A 154 -8.08 -15.37 -2.29
N LEU A 155 -7.08 -16.16 -1.95
CA LEU A 155 -5.72 -15.68 -1.74
C LEU A 155 -4.84 -16.11 -2.91
N SER A 156 -3.91 -15.25 -3.30
CA SER A 156 -2.83 -15.62 -4.20
C SER A 156 -1.91 -16.66 -3.57
N GLN A 157 -1.00 -17.20 -4.34
CA GLN A 157 0.15 -17.92 -3.80
C GLN A 157 0.97 -16.99 -2.91
N ALA A 158 1.61 -17.57 -1.89
CA ALA A 158 2.54 -16.84 -1.03
C ALA A 158 3.77 -16.38 -1.83
N VAL A 159 4.19 -15.15 -1.54
CA VAL A 159 5.46 -14.61 -2.04
C VAL A 159 6.36 -14.34 -0.83
N ASP A 160 7.52 -14.97 -0.80
CA ASP A 160 8.45 -14.82 0.31
C ASP A 160 9.22 -13.49 0.18
N LEU A 161 9.27 -12.78 1.30
CA LEU A 161 10.10 -11.58 1.46
C LEU A 161 11.50 -11.99 1.92
N PRO A 162 12.57 -11.37 1.43
CA PRO A 162 13.94 -11.70 1.80
C PRO A 162 14.28 -11.58 3.27
#